data_301bfb299c90dac96f343780cef4feea
#
_entry.id   301bfb299c90dac96f343780cef4feea
#
_cell.length_a   1.000
_cell.length_b   1.000
_cell.length_c   1.000
_cell.angle_alpha   90.00
_cell.angle_beta   90.00
_cell.angle_gamma   90.00
#
_symmetry.space_group_name_H-M   'P 1'
#
loop_
_entity.id
_entity.type
_entity.pdbx_description
1 polymer ?
#
loop_
_entity_poly.entity_id
_entity_poly.type
_entity_poly.pdbx_seq_one_letter_code
_entity_poly.pdbx_strand_id
1 'polypeptide(L)'
;MKKIMITGALGQIGTELVVKCREIYGTDNVLATDIREPEADSPVQNGPFEILDVTDRDRMFELVRDFEADSLMHMAALLSATAEKNPILAWDLNMGGLMNALEAARTYNLHFFTPSSIGAFGDSTPKVNTPQVTIQQPTTMYGVNKVAGELLCQYYFKRFGVDTRSVRFPGLISHVKEPGGGTTDYAVEIYFKAVREGHYTSFIDKGTYMDMMYMDDAIEAIIKLMEADDAKLETRNGYNLSAMSFDPEMVKEAIQKYYPNFTLDYDVDPIRQGIANSWPDSIDTSCSRGEWGFDPKYDLASMTKLMLEAIEQKDTVKNNN
;
A
#
# COMPACT_ATOMS: atom_id res chain seq x y z
N MET A 1 -12.30 14.17 8.68
CA MET A 1 -11.24 14.85 7.90
C MET A 1 -11.86 15.95 7.04
N LYS A 2 -11.20 17.10 6.94
CA LYS A 2 -11.69 18.25 6.12
C LYS A 2 -10.61 18.74 5.17
N LYS A 3 -9.37 18.87 5.65
CA LYS A 3 -8.21 19.27 4.85
C LYS A 3 -7.10 18.24 5.00
N ILE A 4 -6.83 17.51 3.94
CA ILE A 4 -5.98 16.32 3.95
C ILE A 4 -4.70 16.59 3.18
N MET A 5 -3.54 16.38 3.79
CA MET A 5 -2.26 16.35 3.11
C MET A 5 -1.83 14.91 2.90
N ILE A 6 -1.41 14.55 1.67
CA ILE A 6 -0.96 13.20 1.30
C ILE A 6 0.47 13.30 0.77
N THR A 7 1.43 12.63 1.42
CA THR A 7 2.82 12.54 0.93
C THR A 7 3.01 11.25 0.12
N GLY A 8 3.97 11.25 -0.81
CA GLY A 8 4.17 10.13 -1.71
C GLY A 8 2.99 9.94 -2.67
N ALA A 9 2.37 11.04 -3.05
CA ALA A 9 1.14 11.11 -3.85
C ALA A 9 1.27 10.52 -5.27
N LEU A 10 2.48 10.39 -5.79
CA LEU A 10 2.76 9.78 -7.09
C LEU A 10 3.14 8.31 -7.00
N GLY A 11 3.10 7.73 -5.80
CA GLY A 11 3.26 6.29 -5.57
C GLY A 11 2.03 5.49 -6.01
N GLN A 12 2.13 4.15 -5.93
CA GLN A 12 1.05 3.24 -6.33
C GLN A 12 -0.23 3.50 -5.53
N ILE A 13 -0.17 3.51 -4.20
CA ILE A 13 -1.32 3.80 -3.34
C ILE A 13 -1.66 5.30 -3.40
N GLY A 14 -0.64 6.17 -3.34
CA GLY A 14 -0.82 7.62 -3.24
C GLY A 14 -1.63 8.20 -4.38
N THR A 15 -1.39 7.76 -5.63
CA THR A 15 -2.11 8.24 -6.81
C THR A 15 -3.62 7.99 -6.71
N GLU A 16 -4.02 6.77 -6.37
CA GLU A 16 -5.43 6.38 -6.25
C GLU A 16 -6.07 6.97 -4.99
N LEU A 17 -5.33 7.06 -3.89
CA LEU A 17 -5.79 7.69 -2.66
C LEU A 17 -6.10 9.19 -2.84
N VAL A 18 -5.23 9.93 -3.54
CA VAL A 18 -5.46 11.35 -3.87
C VAL A 18 -6.74 11.53 -4.66
N VAL A 19 -6.93 10.75 -5.73
CA VAL A 19 -8.14 10.81 -6.55
C VAL A 19 -9.37 10.55 -5.70
N LYS A 20 -9.36 9.46 -4.91
CA LYS A 20 -10.50 9.08 -4.07
C LYS A 20 -10.81 10.10 -2.98
N CYS A 21 -9.78 10.63 -2.31
CA CYS A 21 -9.97 11.69 -1.32
C CYS A 21 -10.55 12.96 -1.96
N ARG A 22 -10.10 13.36 -3.15
CA ARG A 22 -10.67 14.52 -3.87
C ARG A 22 -12.12 14.33 -4.25
N GLU A 23 -12.52 13.12 -4.64
CA GLU A 23 -13.93 12.78 -4.91
C GLU A 23 -14.81 12.94 -3.66
N ILE A 24 -14.33 12.50 -2.50
CA ILE A 24 -15.12 12.48 -1.26
C ILE A 24 -15.12 13.84 -0.56
N TYR A 25 -13.95 14.47 -0.42
CA TYR A 25 -13.76 15.66 0.41
C TYR A 25 -13.69 16.96 -0.39
N GLY A 26 -13.67 16.89 -1.72
CA GLY A 26 -13.49 18.02 -2.62
C GLY A 26 -12.02 18.25 -2.99
N THR A 27 -11.79 18.62 -4.24
CA THR A 27 -10.46 18.76 -4.85
C THR A 27 -9.55 19.72 -4.06
N ASP A 28 -10.06 20.90 -3.70
CA ASP A 28 -9.28 21.94 -3.02
C ASP A 28 -8.98 21.61 -1.53
N ASN A 29 -9.55 20.55 -1.03
CA ASN A 29 -9.34 20.07 0.34
C ASN A 29 -8.30 18.95 0.43
N VAL A 30 -7.65 18.58 -0.67
CA VAL A 30 -6.63 17.53 -0.71
C VAL A 30 -5.36 18.04 -1.37
N LEU A 31 -4.34 18.30 -0.54
CA LEU A 31 -3.00 18.62 -0.99
C LEU A 31 -2.20 17.34 -1.22
N ALA A 32 -1.85 17.10 -2.47
CA ALA A 32 -0.93 16.02 -2.86
C ALA A 32 0.51 16.53 -2.81
N THR A 33 1.44 15.70 -2.29
CA THR A 33 2.87 16.05 -2.29
C THR A 33 3.72 14.85 -2.66
N ASP A 34 4.79 15.09 -3.44
CA ASP A 34 5.80 14.09 -3.82
C ASP A 34 7.15 14.79 -4.05
N ILE A 35 8.24 14.04 -4.10
CA ILE A 35 9.55 14.57 -4.43
C ILE A 35 9.68 14.90 -5.93
N ARG A 36 8.80 14.39 -6.77
CA ARG A 36 8.79 14.56 -8.23
C ARG A 36 7.56 15.36 -8.64
N GLU A 37 7.64 16.03 -9.79
CA GLU A 37 6.46 16.58 -10.45
C GLU A 37 5.58 15.45 -11.03
N PRO A 38 4.25 15.60 -11.01
CA PRO A 38 3.36 14.65 -11.66
C PRO A 38 3.51 14.71 -13.19
N GLU A 39 3.41 13.55 -13.84
CA GLU A 39 3.37 13.46 -15.31
C GLU A 39 2.12 14.16 -15.87
N ALA A 40 2.18 14.63 -17.12
CA ALA A 40 1.14 15.45 -17.74
C ALA A 40 -0.25 14.77 -17.78
N ASP A 41 -0.28 13.43 -17.82
CA ASP A 41 -1.50 12.62 -17.82
C ASP A 41 -1.88 12.10 -16.42
N SER A 42 -1.12 12.46 -15.39
CA SER A 42 -1.40 12.03 -14.02
C SER A 42 -2.67 12.69 -13.49
N PRO A 43 -3.63 11.91 -12.96
CA PRO A 43 -4.84 12.45 -12.35
C PRO A 43 -4.55 13.29 -11.09
N VAL A 44 -3.34 13.19 -10.52
CA VAL A 44 -2.89 13.98 -9.38
C VAL A 44 -2.76 15.46 -9.75
N GLN A 45 -2.53 15.81 -11.03
CA GLN A 45 -2.51 17.19 -11.50
C GLN A 45 -3.85 17.94 -11.38
N ASN A 46 -4.95 17.24 -11.25
CA ASN A 46 -6.29 17.84 -11.20
C ASN A 46 -6.63 18.47 -9.83
N GLY A 47 -5.68 19.10 -9.15
CA GLY A 47 -5.89 19.78 -7.87
C GLY A 47 -4.59 20.20 -7.20
N PRO A 48 -4.63 20.70 -5.96
CA PRO A 48 -3.45 21.18 -5.25
C PRO A 48 -2.33 20.15 -5.19
N PHE A 49 -1.12 20.60 -5.59
CA PHE A 49 0.10 19.79 -5.58
C PHE A 49 1.29 20.65 -5.18
N GLU A 50 2.18 20.10 -4.36
CA GLU A 50 3.44 20.74 -3.93
C GLU A 50 4.58 19.73 -3.92
N ILE A 51 5.78 20.19 -4.29
CA ILE A 51 7.01 19.40 -4.16
C ILE A 51 7.41 19.31 -2.69
N LEU A 52 7.65 18.07 -2.24
CA LEU A 52 8.11 17.78 -0.88
C LEU A 52 9.07 16.58 -0.87
N ASP A 53 10.31 16.82 -0.45
CA ASP A 53 11.14 15.78 0.13
C ASP A 53 10.71 15.60 1.61
N VAL A 54 10.23 14.41 1.96
CA VAL A 54 9.73 14.14 3.33
C VAL A 54 10.84 14.21 4.40
N THR A 55 12.11 14.21 4.00
CA THR A 55 13.27 14.45 4.89
C THR A 55 13.49 15.93 5.18
N ASP A 56 12.90 16.83 4.39
CA ASP A 56 12.88 18.28 4.65
C ASP A 56 11.77 18.61 5.66
N ARG A 57 12.17 18.66 6.93
CA ARG A 57 11.27 18.94 8.05
C ARG A 57 10.60 20.31 7.92
N ASP A 58 11.36 21.33 7.60
CA ASP A 58 10.88 22.72 7.60
C ASP A 58 9.84 22.92 6.49
N ARG A 59 10.08 22.36 5.30
CA ARG A 59 9.13 22.37 4.19
C ARG A 59 7.85 21.60 4.53
N MET A 60 7.93 20.45 5.17
CA MET A 60 6.75 19.69 5.62
C MET A 60 5.89 20.50 6.58
N PHE A 61 6.51 21.17 7.55
CA PHE A 61 5.81 22.00 8.54
C PHE A 61 5.18 23.24 7.89
N GLU A 62 5.87 23.88 6.95
CA GLU A 62 5.34 24.98 6.15
C GLU A 62 4.06 24.56 5.41
N LEU A 63 4.11 23.45 4.66
CA LEU A 63 2.98 22.96 3.88
C LEU A 63 1.78 22.59 4.75
N VAL A 64 2.00 21.89 5.86
CA VAL A 64 0.93 21.55 6.82
C VAL A 64 0.25 22.81 7.36
N ARG A 65 1.05 23.81 7.76
CA ARG A 65 0.54 25.08 8.29
C ARG A 65 -0.22 25.88 7.24
N ASP A 66 0.37 26.08 6.06
CA ASP A 66 -0.16 26.98 5.03
C ASP A 66 -1.40 26.40 4.36
N PHE A 67 -1.47 25.07 4.26
CA PHE A 67 -2.66 24.36 3.80
C PHE A 67 -3.73 24.24 4.90
N GLU A 68 -3.40 24.51 6.16
CA GLU A 68 -4.26 24.32 7.33
C GLU A 68 -4.76 22.85 7.43
N ALA A 69 -3.87 21.89 7.19
CA ALA A 69 -4.23 20.47 7.23
C ALA A 69 -4.78 20.06 8.60
N ASP A 70 -5.82 19.23 8.62
CA ASP A 70 -6.31 18.54 9.83
C ASP A 70 -5.94 17.06 9.84
N SER A 71 -5.48 16.55 8.70
CA SER A 71 -5.12 15.14 8.51
C SER A 71 -3.88 15.01 7.64
N LEU A 72 -2.97 14.11 8.01
CA LEU A 72 -1.75 13.80 7.27
C LEU A 72 -1.68 12.30 6.97
N MET A 73 -1.73 11.94 5.70
CA MET A 73 -1.55 10.56 5.22
C MET A 73 -0.14 10.42 4.63
N HIS A 74 0.76 9.81 5.41
CA HIS A 74 2.16 9.68 5.05
C HIS A 74 2.40 8.38 4.28
N MET A 75 2.40 8.48 2.92
CA MET A 75 2.56 7.32 2.03
C MET A 75 3.99 7.20 1.47
N ALA A 76 4.82 8.21 1.63
CA ALA A 76 6.18 8.24 1.08
C ALA A 76 7.08 7.21 1.76
N ALA A 77 7.63 6.28 0.98
CA ALA A 77 8.60 5.28 1.45
C ALA A 77 9.36 4.65 0.28
N LEU A 78 10.60 4.23 0.53
CA LEU A 78 11.30 3.28 -0.34
C LEU A 78 10.81 1.86 -0.07
N LEU A 79 10.45 1.13 -1.15
CA LEU A 79 9.89 -0.21 -1.09
C LEU A 79 10.97 -1.30 -0.95
N SER A 80 10.53 -2.53 -0.67
CA SER A 80 11.35 -3.67 -0.27
C SER A 80 12.62 -3.89 -1.11
N ALA A 81 12.49 -4.08 -2.42
CA ALA A 81 13.66 -4.38 -3.27
C ALA A 81 14.65 -3.20 -3.37
N THR A 82 14.17 -1.95 -3.35
CA THR A 82 15.03 -0.76 -3.35
C THR A 82 15.69 -0.55 -2.00
N ALA A 83 14.97 -0.82 -0.91
CA ALA A 83 15.50 -0.74 0.45
C ALA A 83 16.64 -1.73 0.70
N GLU A 84 16.51 -2.97 0.19
CA GLU A 84 17.59 -3.97 0.30
C GLU A 84 18.85 -3.56 -0.47
N LYS A 85 18.71 -2.92 -1.61
CA LYS A 85 19.86 -2.41 -2.38
C LYS A 85 20.54 -1.22 -1.70
N ASN A 86 19.81 -0.42 -0.93
CA ASN A 86 20.30 0.81 -0.32
C ASN A 86 19.78 0.96 1.12
N PRO A 87 20.21 0.10 2.07
CA PRO A 87 19.60 0.01 3.40
C PRO A 87 19.75 1.28 4.23
N ILE A 88 20.86 2.00 4.11
CA ILE A 88 21.08 3.28 4.84
C ILE A 88 20.13 4.35 4.30
N LEU A 89 20.05 4.52 2.97
CA LEU A 89 19.13 5.47 2.35
C LEU A 89 17.67 5.15 2.72
N ALA A 90 17.32 3.85 2.74
CA ALA A 90 15.98 3.41 3.11
C ALA A 90 15.66 3.76 4.57
N TRP A 91 16.61 3.57 5.48
CA TRP A 91 16.44 3.99 6.86
C TRP A 91 16.26 5.51 6.98
N ASP A 92 17.15 6.29 6.39
CA ASP A 92 17.13 7.75 6.49
C ASP A 92 15.82 8.33 5.91
N LEU A 93 15.38 7.85 4.76
CA LEU A 93 14.15 8.32 4.13
C LEU A 93 12.91 7.81 4.88
N ASN A 94 12.79 6.50 5.10
CA ASN A 94 11.58 5.91 5.67
C ASN A 94 11.39 6.32 7.12
N MET A 95 12.45 6.33 7.92
CA MET A 95 12.36 6.68 9.34
C MET A 95 12.47 8.17 9.58
N GLY A 96 13.35 8.88 8.86
CA GLY A 96 13.47 10.34 8.93
C GLY A 96 12.18 11.04 8.47
N GLY A 97 11.64 10.64 7.31
CA GLY A 97 10.37 11.13 6.80
C GLY A 97 9.20 10.86 7.75
N LEU A 98 9.10 9.63 8.28
CA LEU A 98 8.07 9.28 9.27
C LEU A 98 8.19 10.13 10.55
N MET A 99 9.41 10.36 11.06
CA MET A 99 9.62 11.20 12.24
C MET A 99 9.19 12.64 11.99
N ASN A 100 9.52 13.21 10.82
CA ASN A 100 9.06 14.56 10.46
C ASN A 100 7.54 14.64 10.39
N ALA A 101 6.89 13.63 9.78
CA ALA A 101 5.44 13.56 9.66
C ALA A 101 4.73 13.40 11.03
N LEU A 102 5.27 12.56 11.92
CA LEU A 102 4.77 12.41 13.29
C LEU A 102 4.94 13.69 14.13
N GLU A 103 6.07 14.39 14.00
CA GLU A 103 6.29 15.67 14.68
C GLU A 103 5.38 16.78 14.12
N ALA A 104 5.12 16.81 12.81
CA ALA A 104 4.13 17.70 12.23
C ALA A 104 2.73 17.39 12.77
N ALA A 105 2.34 16.10 12.79
CA ALA A 105 1.06 15.67 13.35
C ALA A 105 0.91 16.05 14.83
N ARG A 106 1.97 15.90 15.64
CA ARG A 106 1.99 16.32 17.03
C ARG A 106 1.86 17.84 17.19
N THR A 107 2.58 18.59 16.36
CA THR A 107 2.64 20.07 16.48
C THR A 107 1.34 20.73 16.10
N TYR A 108 0.67 20.22 15.06
CA TYR A 108 -0.57 20.77 14.52
C TYR A 108 -1.82 19.98 14.89
N ASN A 109 -1.69 18.97 15.77
CA ASN A 109 -2.80 18.11 16.24
C ASN A 109 -3.58 17.46 15.09
N LEU A 110 -2.86 16.79 14.18
CA LEU A 110 -3.45 16.15 13.00
C LEU A 110 -3.91 14.72 13.30
N HIS A 111 -4.93 14.26 12.59
CA HIS A 111 -5.16 12.84 12.39
C HIS A 111 -4.05 12.29 11.48
N PHE A 112 -3.41 11.22 11.89
CA PHE A 112 -2.23 10.71 11.19
C PHE A 112 -2.42 9.29 10.70
N PHE A 113 -2.10 9.05 9.42
CA PHE A 113 -2.06 7.71 8.83
C PHE A 113 -0.72 7.42 8.19
N THR A 114 -0.22 6.21 8.37
CA THR A 114 0.91 5.67 7.60
C THR A 114 0.74 4.16 7.39
N PRO A 115 1.03 3.61 6.18
CA PRO A 115 0.89 2.19 5.95
C PRO A 115 2.04 1.39 6.54
N SER A 116 1.72 0.30 7.24
CA SER A 116 2.59 -0.83 7.45
C SER A 116 2.38 -1.88 6.33
N SER A 117 2.94 -3.06 6.48
CA SER A 117 2.99 -4.09 5.42
C SER A 117 3.09 -5.48 6.05
N ILE A 118 2.70 -6.51 5.29
CA ILE A 118 3.07 -7.91 5.59
C ILE A 118 4.59 -8.12 5.70
N GLY A 119 5.37 -7.22 5.09
CA GLY A 119 6.83 -7.18 5.26
C GLY A 119 7.31 -6.96 6.69
N ALA A 120 6.44 -6.54 7.63
CA ALA A 120 6.73 -6.47 9.06
C ALA A 120 6.82 -7.85 9.74
N PHE A 121 6.35 -8.90 9.08
CA PHE A 121 6.46 -10.28 9.55
C PHE A 121 7.77 -10.93 9.10
N GLY A 122 8.09 -12.11 9.66
CA GLY A 122 9.30 -12.85 9.33
C GLY A 122 9.14 -14.34 9.62
N ASP A 123 10.21 -15.12 9.47
CA ASP A 123 10.17 -16.59 9.55
C ASP A 123 9.62 -17.17 10.85
N SER A 124 9.73 -16.44 11.96
CA SER A 124 9.18 -16.82 13.27
C SER A 124 7.69 -16.52 13.45
N THR A 125 7.08 -15.82 12.49
CA THR A 125 5.65 -15.51 12.50
C THR A 125 4.85 -16.73 12.04
N PRO A 126 3.74 -17.12 12.71
CA PRO A 126 2.84 -18.14 12.19
C PRO A 126 2.34 -17.76 10.79
N LYS A 127 2.48 -18.69 9.83
CA LYS A 127 2.19 -18.36 8.41
C LYS A 127 0.73 -18.45 8.04
N VAL A 128 -0.02 -19.34 8.67
CA VAL A 128 -1.44 -19.56 8.37
C VAL A 128 -2.29 -18.86 9.42
N ASN A 129 -3.21 -18.02 8.96
CA ASN A 129 -4.10 -17.23 9.81
C ASN A 129 -3.30 -16.39 10.84
N THR A 130 -2.29 -15.69 10.38
CA THR A 130 -1.37 -14.90 11.20
C THR A 130 -2.14 -13.94 12.11
N PRO A 131 -2.05 -14.10 13.46
CA PRO A 131 -2.86 -13.30 14.36
C PRO A 131 -2.42 -11.83 14.39
N GLN A 132 -3.35 -10.96 14.82
CA GLN A 132 -3.09 -9.51 14.96
C GLN A 132 -1.89 -9.23 15.87
N VAL A 133 -1.80 -9.91 16.99
CA VAL A 133 -0.68 -9.80 17.94
C VAL A 133 0.20 -11.02 17.78
N THR A 134 1.39 -10.82 17.25
CA THR A 134 2.34 -11.91 16.98
C THR A 134 3.78 -11.42 16.96
N ILE A 135 4.73 -12.32 16.78
CA ILE A 135 6.14 -12.01 16.65
C ILE A 135 6.39 -11.33 15.29
N GLN A 136 7.05 -10.19 15.33
CA GLN A 136 7.49 -9.44 14.15
C GLN A 136 9.02 -9.39 14.14
N GLN A 137 9.63 -10.30 13.39
CA GLN A 137 11.08 -10.41 13.24
C GLN A 137 11.44 -10.46 11.74
N PRO A 138 11.20 -9.35 11.00
CA PRO A 138 11.52 -9.30 9.59
C PRO A 138 13.03 -9.39 9.36
N THR A 139 13.42 -9.95 8.22
CA THR A 139 14.80 -10.10 7.79
C THR A 139 15.21 -9.08 6.73
N THR A 140 14.32 -8.16 6.37
CA THR A 140 14.56 -7.10 5.38
C THR A 140 14.61 -5.73 6.03
N MET A 141 15.40 -4.80 5.47
CA MET A 141 15.46 -3.40 5.94
C MET A 141 14.08 -2.74 5.88
N TYR A 142 13.32 -3.00 4.81
CA TYR A 142 11.95 -2.51 4.68
C TYR A 142 11.05 -2.99 5.82
N GLY A 143 11.10 -4.28 6.13
CA GLY A 143 10.34 -4.87 7.24
C GLY A 143 10.74 -4.29 8.59
N VAL A 144 12.04 -4.10 8.83
CA VAL A 144 12.56 -3.44 10.06
C VAL A 144 11.99 -2.02 10.17
N ASN A 145 11.98 -1.23 9.07
CA ASN A 145 11.39 0.10 9.07
C ASN A 145 9.89 0.06 9.39
N LYS A 146 9.14 -0.92 8.85
CA LYS A 146 7.69 -1.05 9.11
C LYS A 146 7.40 -1.38 10.58
N VAL A 147 8.12 -2.32 11.17
CA VAL A 147 7.99 -2.62 12.63
C VAL A 147 8.34 -1.40 13.47
N ALA A 148 9.46 -0.74 13.18
CA ALA A 148 9.86 0.48 13.88
C ALA A 148 8.79 1.58 13.74
N GLY A 149 8.19 1.74 12.55
CA GLY A 149 7.12 2.69 12.29
C GLY A 149 5.85 2.40 13.10
N GLU A 150 5.41 1.14 13.20
CA GLU A 150 4.28 0.74 14.05
C GLU A 150 4.53 1.10 15.52
N LEU A 151 5.74 0.80 16.02
CA LEU A 151 6.12 1.11 17.40
C LEU A 151 6.21 2.63 17.66
N LEU A 152 6.70 3.43 16.70
CA LEU A 152 6.74 4.88 16.79
C LEU A 152 5.32 5.47 16.79
N CYS A 153 4.44 5.02 15.91
CA CYS A 153 3.03 5.45 15.90
C CYS A 153 2.38 5.16 17.26
N GLN A 154 2.56 3.95 17.79
CA GLN A 154 2.05 3.58 19.11
C GLN A 154 2.64 4.44 20.24
N TYR A 155 3.94 4.77 20.17
CA TYR A 155 4.60 5.66 21.13
C TYR A 155 4.03 7.08 21.07
N TYR A 156 3.85 7.64 19.86
CA TYR A 156 3.30 9.00 19.69
C TYR A 156 1.86 9.09 20.19
N PHE A 157 1.05 8.07 19.95
CA PHE A 157 -0.29 7.99 20.51
C PHE A 157 -0.24 7.97 22.04
N LYS A 158 0.47 7.02 22.65
CA LYS A 158 0.50 6.85 24.12
C LYS A 158 1.15 8.02 24.84
N ARG A 159 2.20 8.60 24.27
CA ARG A 159 3.00 9.63 24.94
C ARG A 159 2.50 11.04 24.71
N PHE A 160 2.00 11.32 23.52
CA PHE A 160 1.65 12.67 23.10
C PHE A 160 0.17 12.84 22.70
N GLY A 161 -0.61 11.77 22.65
CA GLY A 161 -2.02 11.82 22.27
C GLY A 161 -2.26 12.07 20.78
N VAL A 162 -1.25 11.85 19.92
CA VAL A 162 -1.42 11.97 18.47
C VAL A 162 -2.31 10.83 17.98
N ASP A 163 -3.39 11.14 17.28
CA ASP A 163 -4.27 10.11 16.69
C ASP A 163 -3.60 9.45 15.49
N THR A 164 -2.74 8.46 15.79
CA THR A 164 -2.05 7.65 14.79
C THR A 164 -2.85 6.40 14.44
N ARG A 165 -2.97 6.11 13.15
CA ARG A 165 -3.65 4.93 12.62
C ARG A 165 -2.82 4.28 11.52
N SER A 166 -2.73 2.96 11.49
CA SER A 166 -2.03 2.25 10.42
C SER A 166 -2.59 0.84 10.16
N VAL A 167 -2.32 0.34 8.96
CA VAL A 167 -2.70 -1.00 8.53
C VAL A 167 -1.49 -1.74 7.98
N ARG A 168 -1.43 -3.05 8.14
CA ARG A 168 -0.48 -3.93 7.45
C ARG A 168 -1.09 -4.37 6.14
N PHE A 169 -0.70 -3.71 5.06
CA PHE A 169 -1.19 -4.09 3.73
C PHE A 169 -0.59 -5.41 3.30
N PRO A 170 -1.41 -6.29 2.70
CA PRO A 170 -0.95 -7.43 1.90
C PRO A 170 -0.37 -6.95 0.57
N GLY A 171 -0.13 -7.85 -0.37
CA GLY A 171 0.17 -7.49 -1.75
C GLY A 171 -0.99 -6.73 -2.39
N LEU A 172 -0.71 -5.55 -2.95
CA LEU A 172 -1.73 -4.70 -3.57
C LEU A 172 -1.72 -4.86 -5.08
N ILE A 173 -2.91 -5.03 -5.64
CA ILE A 173 -3.13 -5.26 -7.08
C ILE A 173 -3.92 -4.10 -7.65
N SER A 174 -3.39 -3.45 -8.69
CA SER A 174 -4.01 -2.32 -9.37
C SER A 174 -3.75 -2.39 -10.87
N HIS A 175 -4.73 -1.95 -11.67
CA HIS A 175 -4.59 -1.74 -13.11
C HIS A 175 -4.13 -0.32 -13.48
N VAL A 176 -4.10 0.61 -12.51
CA VAL A 176 -3.80 2.03 -12.75
C VAL A 176 -2.32 2.26 -13.02
N LYS A 177 -1.45 1.70 -12.18
CA LYS A 177 0.01 1.76 -12.36
C LYS A 177 0.60 0.38 -12.59
N GLU A 178 1.55 0.31 -13.52
CA GLU A 178 2.35 -0.89 -13.72
C GLU A 178 3.29 -1.10 -12.52
N PRO A 179 3.69 -2.36 -12.26
CA PRO A 179 4.50 -2.73 -11.10
C PRO A 179 5.85 -2.00 -11.05
N GLY A 180 6.31 -1.72 -9.82
CA GLY A 180 7.55 -0.98 -9.56
C GLY A 180 8.75 -1.81 -9.10
N GLY A 181 8.67 -3.15 -9.13
CA GLY A 181 9.75 -4.06 -8.71
C GLY A 181 9.58 -4.64 -7.30
N GLY A 182 8.34 -4.76 -6.81
CA GLY A 182 8.01 -5.44 -5.54
C GLY A 182 7.98 -6.97 -5.65
N THR A 183 7.98 -7.66 -4.52
CA THR A 183 7.90 -9.12 -4.47
C THR A 183 6.53 -9.64 -4.90
N THR A 184 5.46 -8.89 -4.64
CA THR A 184 4.07 -9.23 -5.01
C THR A 184 3.69 -8.82 -6.42
N ASP A 185 4.58 -8.16 -7.15
CA ASP A 185 4.29 -7.58 -8.46
C ASP A 185 3.96 -8.63 -9.53
N TYR A 186 4.34 -9.90 -9.33
CA TYR A 186 3.92 -10.99 -10.22
C TYR A 186 2.40 -11.03 -10.40
N ALA A 187 1.67 -10.75 -9.31
CA ALA A 187 0.20 -10.77 -9.28
C ALA A 187 -0.44 -9.58 -10.00
N VAL A 188 0.35 -8.60 -10.42
CA VAL A 188 -0.06 -7.49 -11.28
C VAL A 188 0.44 -7.71 -12.70
N GLU A 189 1.73 -8.03 -12.87
CA GLU A 189 2.37 -8.27 -14.17
C GLU A 189 1.65 -9.34 -14.99
N ILE A 190 1.20 -10.42 -14.34
CA ILE A 190 0.52 -11.55 -14.98
C ILE A 190 -0.73 -11.10 -15.77
N TYR A 191 -1.49 -10.11 -15.29
CA TYR A 191 -2.67 -9.59 -15.97
C TYR A 191 -2.31 -8.75 -17.20
N PHE A 192 -1.31 -7.84 -17.07
CA PHE A 192 -0.83 -7.06 -18.21
C PHE A 192 -0.26 -7.97 -19.31
N LYS A 193 0.50 -9.01 -18.93
CA LYS A 193 1.08 -9.99 -19.85
C LYS A 193 0.01 -10.90 -20.47
N ALA A 194 -1.02 -11.26 -19.72
CA ALA A 194 -2.13 -12.04 -20.24
C ALA A 194 -2.86 -11.30 -21.37
N VAL A 195 -3.17 -10.02 -21.18
CA VAL A 195 -3.86 -9.19 -22.20
C VAL A 195 -2.98 -8.93 -23.41
N ARG A 196 -1.69 -8.61 -23.21
CA ARG A 196 -0.80 -8.13 -24.27
C ARG A 196 -0.09 -9.25 -25.02
N GLU A 197 0.25 -10.35 -24.33
CA GLU A 197 1.15 -11.38 -24.85
C GLU A 197 0.54 -12.79 -24.81
N GLY A 198 -0.52 -13.02 -24.02
CA GLY A 198 -1.12 -14.34 -23.82
C GLY A 198 -0.21 -15.32 -23.06
N HIS A 199 0.88 -14.84 -22.49
CA HIS A 199 1.89 -15.61 -21.78
C HIS A 199 2.55 -14.79 -20.67
N TYR A 200 2.92 -15.46 -19.57
CA TYR A 200 3.71 -14.87 -18.49
C TYR A 200 4.74 -15.86 -17.96
N THR A 201 5.92 -15.35 -17.60
CA THR A 201 6.95 -16.10 -16.86
C THR A 201 7.04 -15.54 -15.46
N SER A 202 6.57 -16.29 -14.47
CA SER A 202 6.55 -15.87 -13.08
C SER A 202 7.92 -15.99 -12.42
N PHE A 203 8.32 -14.95 -11.70
CA PHE A 203 9.51 -14.96 -10.83
C PHE A 203 9.23 -15.48 -9.41
N ILE A 204 7.97 -15.80 -9.11
CA ILE A 204 7.54 -16.50 -7.88
C ILE A 204 7.09 -17.91 -8.25
N ASP A 205 7.54 -18.89 -7.48
CA ASP A 205 7.28 -20.31 -7.75
C ASP A 205 5.81 -20.69 -7.45
N LYS A 206 5.34 -21.74 -8.12
CA LYS A 206 4.04 -22.36 -7.85
C LYS A 206 3.93 -22.80 -6.39
N GLY A 207 2.73 -22.74 -5.83
CA GLY A 207 2.50 -23.12 -4.45
C GLY A 207 2.97 -22.10 -3.43
N THR A 208 3.45 -20.93 -3.86
CA THR A 208 3.81 -19.82 -2.95
C THR A 208 2.57 -18.95 -2.73
N TYR A 209 1.89 -19.19 -1.62
CA TYR A 209 0.71 -18.42 -1.22
C TYR A 209 1.12 -17.10 -0.59
N MET A 210 0.42 -16.04 -0.96
CA MET A 210 0.55 -14.72 -0.33
C MET A 210 -0.81 -14.05 -0.23
N ASP A 211 -1.01 -13.32 0.88
CA ASP A 211 -2.19 -12.46 1.02
C ASP A 211 -2.15 -11.30 0.03
N MET A 212 -3.29 -11.04 -0.58
CA MET A 212 -3.47 -10.03 -1.61
C MET A 212 -4.76 -9.23 -1.39
N MET A 213 -4.81 -8.02 -1.97
CA MET A 213 -5.97 -7.15 -1.95
C MET A 213 -6.01 -6.29 -3.21
N TYR A 214 -7.21 -6.07 -3.75
CA TYR A 214 -7.40 -5.11 -4.82
C TYR A 214 -7.31 -3.67 -4.29
N MET A 215 -6.77 -2.75 -5.08
CA MET A 215 -6.45 -1.39 -4.64
C MET A 215 -7.69 -0.61 -4.16
N ASP A 216 -8.84 -0.78 -4.78
CA ASP A 216 -10.08 -0.10 -4.34
C ASP A 216 -10.44 -0.47 -2.89
N ASP A 217 -10.31 -1.76 -2.51
CA ASP A 217 -10.51 -2.20 -1.13
C ASP A 217 -9.48 -1.60 -0.18
N ALA A 218 -8.23 -1.45 -0.64
CA ALA A 218 -7.17 -0.84 0.15
C ALA A 218 -7.42 0.66 0.40
N ILE A 219 -7.84 1.39 -0.62
CA ILE A 219 -8.19 2.82 -0.51
C ILE A 219 -9.42 3.00 0.39
N GLU A 220 -10.46 2.18 0.20
CA GLU A 220 -11.65 2.21 1.07
C GLU A 220 -11.28 1.90 2.54
N ALA A 221 -10.36 0.94 2.77
CA ALA A 221 -9.88 0.61 4.10
C ALA A 221 -9.16 1.79 4.79
N ILE A 222 -8.29 2.53 4.06
CA ILE A 222 -7.65 3.73 4.60
C ILE A 222 -8.69 4.75 5.04
N ILE A 223 -9.62 5.09 4.15
CA ILE A 223 -10.64 6.12 4.40
C ILE A 223 -11.52 5.70 5.59
N LYS A 224 -12.00 4.46 5.58
CA LYS A 224 -12.86 3.92 6.63
C LYS A 224 -12.17 3.87 7.99
N LEU A 225 -10.88 3.50 8.04
CA LEU A 225 -10.10 3.55 9.27
C LEU A 225 -9.92 4.99 9.75
N MET A 226 -9.61 5.93 8.85
CA MET A 226 -9.43 7.34 9.19
C MET A 226 -10.72 8.03 9.66
N GLU A 227 -11.89 7.55 9.25
CA GLU A 227 -13.20 8.03 9.69
C GLU A 227 -13.77 7.25 10.89
N ALA A 228 -13.12 6.16 11.29
CA ALA A 228 -13.59 5.33 12.39
C ALA A 228 -13.61 6.11 13.72
N ASP A 229 -14.59 5.77 14.56
CA ASP A 229 -14.72 6.30 15.91
C ASP A 229 -13.48 5.91 16.74
N ASP A 230 -12.76 6.93 17.21
CA ASP A 230 -11.54 6.81 18.01
C ASP A 230 -11.74 5.90 19.24
N ALA A 231 -12.90 5.96 19.86
CA ALA A 231 -13.22 5.18 21.05
C ALA A 231 -13.32 3.67 20.80
N LYS A 232 -13.42 3.24 19.54
CA LYS A 232 -13.50 1.83 19.12
C LYS A 232 -12.16 1.24 18.70
N LEU A 233 -11.15 2.09 18.52
CA LEU A 233 -9.85 1.66 18.03
C LEU A 233 -8.95 1.21 19.20
N GLU A 234 -8.94 -0.07 19.50
CA GLU A 234 -8.05 -0.66 20.52
C GLU A 234 -6.65 -0.92 19.96
N THR A 235 -6.59 -1.49 18.75
CA THR A 235 -5.32 -1.84 18.09
C THR A 235 -4.63 -0.62 17.51
N ARG A 236 -5.33 0.31 16.88
CA ARG A 236 -4.87 1.58 16.24
C ARG A 236 -3.80 1.42 15.19
N ASN A 237 -2.69 0.78 15.53
CA ASN A 237 -1.51 0.73 14.66
C ASN A 237 -1.22 -0.70 14.22
N GLY A 238 -1.02 -0.86 12.90
CA GLY A 238 -0.70 -2.15 12.30
C GLY A 238 -1.89 -3.11 12.26
N TYR A 239 -3.11 -2.64 11.93
CA TYR A 239 -4.23 -3.55 11.68
C TYR A 239 -3.93 -4.50 10.53
N ASN A 240 -4.09 -5.79 10.76
CA ASN A 240 -3.99 -6.80 9.72
C ASN A 240 -5.11 -6.63 8.69
N LEU A 241 -4.75 -6.56 7.39
CA LEU A 241 -5.68 -6.57 6.26
C LEU A 241 -5.37 -7.70 5.31
N SER A 242 -6.41 -8.34 4.80
CA SER A 242 -6.37 -9.33 3.73
C SER A 242 -7.74 -9.43 3.06
N ALA A 243 -7.78 -9.60 1.75
CA ALA A 243 -9.00 -9.89 1.00
C ALA A 243 -9.00 -11.33 0.48
N MET A 244 -7.86 -11.82 0.02
CA MET A 244 -7.70 -13.14 -0.59
C MET A 244 -6.26 -13.64 -0.43
N SER A 245 -6.07 -14.95 -0.47
CA SER A 245 -4.75 -15.58 -0.55
C SER A 245 -4.72 -16.53 -1.75
N PHE A 246 -3.67 -16.45 -2.55
CA PHE A 246 -3.53 -17.29 -3.74
C PHE A 246 -2.06 -17.44 -4.16
N ASP A 247 -1.80 -18.43 -5.02
CA ASP A 247 -0.53 -18.67 -5.69
C ASP A 247 -0.62 -18.34 -7.20
N PRO A 248 0.49 -18.34 -7.96
CA PRO A 248 0.48 -18.03 -9.40
C PRO A 248 -0.43 -18.95 -10.23
N GLU A 249 -0.57 -20.25 -9.86
CA GLU A 249 -1.42 -21.18 -10.61
C GLU A 249 -2.91 -20.84 -10.49
N MET A 250 -3.36 -20.42 -9.29
CA MET A 250 -4.74 -19.98 -9.08
C MET A 250 -5.08 -18.76 -9.93
N VAL A 251 -4.14 -17.81 -10.06
CA VAL A 251 -4.30 -16.63 -10.94
C VAL A 251 -4.38 -17.05 -12.41
N LYS A 252 -3.50 -17.95 -12.86
CA LYS A 252 -3.56 -18.53 -14.21
C LYS A 252 -4.92 -19.15 -14.50
N GLU A 253 -5.43 -20.00 -13.61
CA GLU A 253 -6.74 -20.64 -13.76
C GLU A 253 -7.88 -19.58 -13.84
N ALA A 254 -7.80 -18.52 -13.04
CA ALA A 254 -8.76 -17.43 -13.09
C ALA A 254 -8.71 -16.67 -14.43
N ILE A 255 -7.51 -16.38 -14.94
CA ILE A 255 -7.30 -15.73 -16.26
C ILE A 255 -7.78 -16.61 -17.38
N GLN A 256 -7.53 -17.93 -17.34
CA GLN A 256 -7.94 -18.88 -18.40
C GLN A 256 -9.45 -18.97 -18.60
N LYS A 257 -10.28 -18.51 -17.65
CA LYS A 257 -11.73 -18.38 -17.85
C LYS A 257 -12.09 -17.34 -18.93
N TYR A 258 -11.22 -16.35 -19.15
CA TYR A 258 -11.39 -15.26 -20.13
C TYR A 258 -10.43 -15.42 -21.31
N TYR A 259 -9.24 -15.91 -21.08
CA TYR A 259 -8.15 -16.16 -22.05
C TYR A 259 -7.78 -17.64 -22.02
N PRO A 260 -8.54 -18.54 -22.65
CA PRO A 260 -8.35 -20.01 -22.55
C PRO A 260 -6.95 -20.50 -22.95
N ASN A 261 -6.26 -19.76 -23.83
CA ASN A 261 -4.94 -20.10 -24.35
C ASN A 261 -3.79 -19.46 -23.54
N PHE A 262 -4.07 -18.76 -22.43
CA PHE A 262 -3.05 -18.15 -21.60
C PHE A 262 -2.13 -19.23 -21.00
N THR A 263 -0.82 -18.99 -21.07
CA THR A 263 0.21 -19.90 -20.56
C THR A 263 1.05 -19.24 -19.49
N LEU A 264 1.52 -20.03 -18.53
CA LEU A 264 2.36 -19.60 -17.41
C LEU A 264 3.58 -20.50 -17.30
N ASP A 265 4.76 -19.92 -17.33
CA ASP A 265 6.04 -20.57 -17.05
C ASP A 265 6.71 -19.94 -15.81
N TYR A 266 7.83 -20.49 -15.37
CA TYR A 266 8.54 -20.08 -14.17
C TYR A 266 10.03 -19.84 -14.44
N ASP A 267 10.54 -18.66 -14.05
CA ASP A 267 11.96 -18.33 -13.92
C ASP A 267 12.14 -17.64 -12.55
N VAL A 268 12.30 -18.48 -11.53
CA VAL A 268 12.19 -18.06 -10.12
C VAL A 268 13.37 -17.19 -9.72
N ASP A 269 13.09 -15.95 -9.32
CA ASP A 269 14.09 -15.06 -8.70
C ASP A 269 14.31 -15.48 -7.23
N PRO A 270 15.52 -16.00 -6.89
CA PRO A 270 15.78 -16.54 -5.56
C PRO A 270 15.68 -15.50 -4.44
N ILE A 271 15.92 -14.20 -4.74
CA ILE A 271 15.82 -13.13 -3.75
C ILE A 271 14.36 -12.84 -3.45
N ARG A 272 13.54 -12.61 -4.48
CA ARG A 272 12.09 -12.36 -4.32
C ARG A 272 11.37 -13.56 -3.74
N GLN A 273 11.73 -14.77 -4.16
CA GLN A 273 11.19 -16.02 -3.61
C GLN A 273 11.53 -16.15 -2.11
N GLY A 274 12.77 -15.86 -1.73
CA GLY A 274 13.19 -15.86 -0.33
C GLY A 274 12.38 -14.88 0.53
N ILE A 275 12.12 -13.68 0.00
CA ILE A 275 11.26 -12.68 0.66
C ILE A 275 9.82 -13.19 0.77
N ALA A 276 9.23 -13.71 -0.31
CA ALA A 276 7.88 -14.26 -0.31
C ALA A 276 7.74 -15.40 0.71
N ASN A 277 8.71 -16.29 0.77
CA ASN A 277 8.73 -17.39 1.73
C ASN A 277 8.81 -16.96 3.21
N SER A 278 9.26 -15.73 3.49
CA SER A 278 9.31 -15.19 4.85
C SER A 278 7.99 -14.55 5.31
N TRP A 279 7.04 -14.32 4.39
CA TRP A 279 5.76 -13.68 4.67
C TRP A 279 4.65 -14.68 5.00
N PRO A 280 3.54 -14.23 5.62
CA PRO A 280 2.36 -15.05 5.84
C PRO A 280 1.72 -15.56 4.56
N ASP A 281 1.20 -16.79 4.62
CA ASP A 281 0.33 -17.35 3.58
C ASP A 281 -1.11 -16.85 3.73
N SER A 282 -1.54 -16.58 4.97
CA SER A 282 -2.85 -15.99 5.27
C SER A 282 -2.84 -15.22 6.60
N ILE A 283 -3.69 -14.20 6.71
CA ILE A 283 -3.73 -13.25 7.83
C ILE A 283 -5.12 -13.20 8.45
N ASP A 284 -5.19 -13.21 9.79
CA ASP A 284 -6.42 -12.97 10.55
C ASP A 284 -6.77 -11.46 10.53
N THR A 285 -7.97 -11.14 10.06
CA THR A 285 -8.52 -9.79 9.97
C THR A 285 -9.63 -9.50 10.99
N SER A 286 -9.80 -10.34 11.99
CA SER A 286 -10.89 -10.21 12.97
C SER A 286 -10.89 -8.89 13.72
N CYS A 287 -9.71 -8.35 14.07
CA CYS A 287 -9.59 -7.05 14.73
C CYS A 287 -10.06 -5.90 13.82
N SER A 288 -9.59 -5.83 12.58
CA SER A 288 -10.00 -4.79 11.63
C SER A 288 -11.50 -4.86 11.31
N ARG A 289 -12.05 -6.07 11.17
CA ARG A 289 -13.50 -6.27 10.98
C ARG A 289 -14.30 -5.85 12.21
N GLY A 290 -13.84 -6.19 13.41
CA GLY A 290 -14.56 -5.93 14.66
C GLY A 290 -14.50 -4.47 15.10
N GLU A 291 -13.33 -3.82 15.03
CA GLU A 291 -13.11 -2.49 15.59
C GLU A 291 -13.61 -1.36 14.66
N TRP A 292 -13.46 -1.49 13.34
CA TRP A 292 -13.86 -0.44 12.39
C TRP A 292 -14.57 -0.95 11.13
N GLY A 293 -14.95 -2.23 11.10
CA GLY A 293 -15.83 -2.80 10.08
C GLY A 293 -15.14 -2.98 8.73
N PHE A 294 -13.85 -3.35 8.70
CA PHE A 294 -13.18 -3.74 7.45
C PHE A 294 -13.96 -4.84 6.73
N ASP A 295 -14.24 -4.65 5.45
CA ASP A 295 -15.02 -5.58 4.65
C ASP A 295 -14.63 -5.46 3.18
N PRO A 296 -13.61 -6.21 2.72
CA PRO A 296 -13.17 -6.19 1.33
C PRO A 296 -14.24 -6.79 0.42
N LYS A 297 -14.39 -6.23 -0.78
CA LYS A 297 -15.47 -6.55 -1.73
C LYS A 297 -15.01 -7.47 -2.85
N TYR A 298 -13.70 -7.48 -3.13
CA TYR A 298 -13.15 -8.20 -4.26
C TYR A 298 -12.55 -9.52 -3.81
N ASP A 299 -12.95 -10.60 -4.50
CA ASP A 299 -12.29 -11.90 -4.50
C ASP A 299 -11.44 -12.08 -5.77
N LEU A 300 -10.71 -13.19 -5.88
CA LEU A 300 -9.87 -13.48 -7.04
C LEU A 300 -10.64 -13.47 -8.35
N ALA A 301 -11.89 -13.93 -8.38
CA ALA A 301 -12.68 -14.02 -9.61
C ALA A 301 -13.13 -12.63 -10.09
N SER A 302 -13.72 -11.82 -9.20
CA SER A 302 -14.20 -10.46 -9.50
C SER A 302 -13.03 -9.52 -9.81
N MET A 303 -11.92 -9.61 -9.07
CA MET A 303 -10.70 -8.86 -9.34
C MET A 303 -10.10 -9.23 -10.71
N THR A 304 -10.00 -10.52 -11.03
CA THR A 304 -9.46 -10.97 -12.32
C THR A 304 -10.24 -10.37 -13.48
N LYS A 305 -11.58 -10.45 -13.41
CA LYS A 305 -12.45 -9.85 -14.44
C LYS A 305 -12.15 -8.37 -14.62
N LEU A 306 -12.15 -7.61 -13.52
CA LEU A 306 -11.95 -6.17 -13.54
C LEU A 306 -10.56 -5.80 -14.08
N MET A 307 -9.50 -6.49 -13.64
CA MET A 307 -8.13 -6.26 -14.13
C MET A 307 -8.03 -6.43 -15.63
N LEU A 308 -8.56 -7.54 -16.18
CA LEU A 308 -8.52 -7.82 -17.61
C LEU A 308 -9.28 -6.76 -18.41
N GLU A 309 -10.54 -6.46 -18.03
CA GLU A 309 -11.38 -5.45 -18.71
C GLU A 309 -10.72 -4.05 -18.68
N ALA A 310 -10.18 -3.63 -17.54
CA ALA A 310 -9.57 -2.31 -17.41
C ALA A 310 -8.26 -2.16 -18.22
N ILE A 311 -7.45 -3.21 -18.28
CA ILE A 311 -6.21 -3.21 -19.07
C ILE A 311 -6.53 -3.18 -20.57
N GLU A 312 -7.50 -3.98 -21.04
CA GLU A 312 -7.97 -3.96 -22.44
C GLU A 312 -8.44 -2.57 -22.87
N GLN A 313 -9.26 -1.92 -22.03
CA GLN A 313 -9.74 -0.55 -22.29
C GLN A 313 -8.60 0.44 -22.38
N LYS A 314 -7.65 0.37 -21.45
CA LYS A 314 -6.48 1.26 -21.41
C LYS A 314 -5.59 1.11 -22.65
N ASP A 315 -5.34 -0.12 -23.09
CA ASP A 315 -4.50 -0.40 -24.27
C ASP A 315 -5.24 -0.02 -25.57
N THR A 316 -6.57 -0.16 -25.63
CA THR A 316 -7.39 0.29 -26.76
C THR A 316 -7.33 1.81 -26.92
N VAL A 317 -7.43 2.57 -25.83
CA VAL A 317 -7.33 4.05 -25.86
C VAL A 317 -5.95 4.51 -26.30
N LYS A 318 -4.88 3.85 -25.81
CA LYS A 318 -3.50 4.18 -26.22
C LYS A 318 -3.22 3.93 -27.70
N ASN A 319 -3.83 2.92 -28.29
CA ASN A 319 -3.63 2.56 -29.71
C ASN A 319 -4.45 3.45 -30.66
N ASN A 320 -5.43 4.20 -30.16
CA ASN A 320 -6.28 5.11 -30.94
C ASN A 320 -5.84 6.59 -30.88
N ASN A 321 -4.83 6.92 -30.08
CA ASN A 321 -4.21 8.25 -29.97
C ASN A 321 -2.80 8.26 -30.57
#